data_a81b52948a618e68d410c63a05fd792b
#
_entry.id   a81b52948a618e68d410c63a05fd792b
#
_cell.length_a   1.000
_cell.length_b   1.000
_cell.length_c   1.000
_cell.angle_alpha   90.00
_cell.angle_beta   90.00
_cell.angle_gamma   90.00
#
_symmetry.space_group_name_H-M   'P 1'
#
loop_
_entity.id
_entity.type
_entity.pdbx_description
1 polymer ?
#
loop_
_entity_poly.entity_id
_entity_poly.type
_entity_poly.pdbx_seq_one_letter_code
_entity_poly.pdbx_strand_id
1 'polypeptide(L)'
;IAEKKGDMLRYYNTTGAVRAVGVSHTSQPQLIEFYIETLALEDVEVRDLAGNLYTCQVSPHPRGRKISFIDTLSYGEEKEYIYTARHKAPETLNTRHCYMGAEEVRDIVNDYDPVTYRLPYEVENKFFRICYKPGDGITSFVDKRTGTEMAGTAIPFFTPVYQRTPLHQEVPFSSYEERRALGRNIRGKHAETHIGKLMEITCMEHGPVFTQLRLHYSLAGTIKADVLLKLYEAIPRIDFTLELGKTISDEVESVFLSLDLNRPGNETVLRKGAREAFRPGIDQLPGTCMEFYMSDDGAARLSPEGGVLIAARDVPMFYTGEMQHHPIRLCDGAAENNARPLYSWVMNNNWETNFKMDLSGFCQYDYSLWLTNISDPEQAMDELHELLFDPYVLIVR
;
A
#
# COMPACT_ATOMS: atom_id res chain seq x y z
N ILE A 1 51.53 13.88 6.44
CA ILE A 1 51.26 12.43 6.18
C ILE A 1 50.00 11.98 6.86
N ALA A 2 49.69 12.47 8.06
CA ALA A 2 48.42 12.15 8.75
C ALA A 2 47.17 12.75 8.05
N GLU A 3 47.27 13.96 7.54
CA GLU A 3 46.18 14.61 6.76
C GLU A 3 45.95 13.88 5.42
N LYS A 4 47.02 13.49 4.71
CA LYS A 4 46.88 12.70 3.48
C LYS A 4 46.29 11.31 3.73
N LYS A 5 46.60 10.69 4.87
CA LYS A 5 45.94 9.45 5.26
C LYS A 5 44.46 9.64 5.61
N GLY A 6 44.11 10.75 6.23
CA GLY A 6 42.74 11.10 6.51
C GLY A 6 41.90 11.27 5.21
N ASP A 7 42.44 11.96 4.22
CA ASP A 7 41.79 12.16 2.93
C ASP A 7 41.72 10.88 2.10
N MET A 8 42.68 9.99 2.19
CA MET A 8 42.66 8.68 1.51
C MET A 8 41.69 7.68 2.16
N LEU A 9 41.35 7.85 3.41
CA LEU A 9 40.38 7.02 4.14
C LEU A 9 38.97 7.53 4.02
N ARG A 10 38.72 8.74 3.48
CA ARG A 10 37.41 9.33 3.32
C ARG A 10 36.54 8.64 2.30
N TYR A 11 37.17 8.10 1.24
CA TYR A 11 36.46 7.48 0.14
C TYR A 11 37.17 6.18 -0.26
N TYR A 12 36.37 5.15 -0.44
CA TYR A 12 36.81 3.89 -1.04
C TYR A 12 35.68 3.33 -1.89
N ASN A 13 36.02 2.55 -2.88
CA ASN A 13 35.05 1.91 -3.76
C ASN A 13 34.98 0.42 -3.45
N THR A 14 33.78 -0.11 -3.46
CA THR A 14 33.54 -1.55 -3.42
C THR A 14 32.78 -1.95 -4.67
N THR A 15 33.27 -2.93 -5.39
CA THR A 15 32.60 -3.52 -6.53
C THR A 15 32.09 -4.90 -6.16
N GLY A 16 30.87 -5.20 -6.50
CA GLY A 16 30.26 -6.50 -6.29
C GLY A 16 29.25 -6.80 -7.39
N ALA A 17 28.66 -7.98 -7.32
CA ALA A 17 27.63 -8.40 -8.27
C ALA A 17 26.41 -8.94 -7.55
N VAL A 18 25.25 -8.69 -8.15
CA VAL A 18 23.99 -9.29 -7.76
C VAL A 18 23.34 -9.92 -8.99
N ARG A 19 22.56 -10.97 -8.75
CA ARG A 19 21.79 -11.63 -9.79
C ARG A 19 20.32 -11.51 -9.46
N ALA A 20 19.53 -10.95 -10.37
CA ALA A 20 18.09 -10.95 -10.28
C ALA A 20 17.52 -12.11 -11.11
N VAL A 21 16.43 -12.70 -10.60
CA VAL A 21 15.70 -13.78 -11.24
C VAL A 21 14.27 -13.33 -11.44
N GLY A 22 13.81 -13.27 -12.67
CA GLY A 22 12.43 -12.94 -13.01
C GLY A 22 11.47 -14.03 -12.52
N VAL A 23 10.44 -13.63 -11.80
CA VAL A 23 9.45 -14.55 -11.19
C VAL A 23 8.03 -14.32 -11.73
N SER A 24 7.87 -13.38 -12.62
CA SER A 24 6.59 -12.97 -13.19
C SER A 24 6.60 -13.07 -14.71
N HIS A 25 5.46 -13.42 -15.31
CA HIS A 25 5.28 -13.46 -16.77
C HIS A 25 4.90 -12.09 -17.35
N THR A 26 4.80 -11.05 -16.52
CA THR A 26 4.51 -9.71 -17.01
C THR A 26 5.67 -9.16 -17.86
N SER A 27 5.32 -8.36 -18.87
CA SER A 27 6.29 -7.55 -19.62
C SER A 27 6.53 -6.17 -18.99
N GLN A 28 5.91 -5.89 -17.85
CA GLN A 28 6.05 -4.61 -17.17
C GLN A 28 7.42 -4.50 -16.49
N PRO A 29 7.99 -3.29 -16.44
CA PRO A 29 9.18 -3.06 -15.64
C PRO A 29 8.91 -3.32 -14.15
N GLN A 30 9.87 -3.93 -13.47
CA GLN A 30 9.78 -4.40 -12.10
C GLN A 30 10.82 -3.71 -11.22
N LEU A 31 10.56 -3.66 -9.92
CA LEU A 31 11.49 -3.16 -8.93
C LEU A 31 12.54 -4.24 -8.62
N ILE A 32 13.81 -3.86 -8.69
CA ILE A 32 14.94 -4.68 -8.26
C ILE A 32 15.58 -4.02 -7.05
N GLU A 33 15.63 -4.74 -5.94
CA GLU A 33 16.19 -4.25 -4.69
C GLU A 33 17.23 -5.22 -4.11
N PHE A 34 18.34 -4.69 -3.64
CA PHE A 34 19.33 -5.39 -2.84
C PHE A 34 19.92 -4.47 -1.78
N TYR A 35 20.67 -5.00 -0.82
CA TYR A 35 21.29 -4.16 0.19
C TYR A 35 22.76 -4.47 0.39
N ILE A 36 23.48 -3.42 0.79
CA ILE A 36 24.88 -3.44 1.12
C ILE A 36 25.00 -3.19 2.62
N GLU A 37 25.71 -4.06 3.33
CA GLU A 37 25.93 -3.94 4.78
C GLU A 37 26.98 -2.85 5.07
N THR A 38 26.59 -1.59 4.89
CA THR A 38 27.42 -0.43 5.21
C THR A 38 26.55 0.79 5.54
N LEU A 39 27.00 1.61 6.44
CA LEU A 39 26.37 2.90 6.77
C LEU A 39 26.98 4.06 5.99
N ALA A 40 28.22 3.89 5.51
CA ALA A 40 29.02 4.96 4.92
C ALA A 40 28.94 5.01 3.38
N LEU A 41 27.83 4.60 2.80
CA LEU A 41 27.60 4.66 1.35
C LEU A 41 27.20 6.07 0.92
N GLU A 42 27.92 6.65 -0.01
CA GLU A 42 27.65 7.98 -0.59
C GLU A 42 26.87 7.87 -1.91
N ASP A 43 27.28 6.93 -2.77
CA ASP A 43 26.74 6.77 -4.11
C ASP A 43 26.90 5.33 -4.61
N VAL A 44 26.06 4.94 -5.56
CA VAL A 44 26.15 3.64 -6.21
C VAL A 44 25.87 3.75 -7.70
N GLU A 45 26.62 3.04 -8.49
CA GLU A 45 26.40 2.83 -9.91
C GLU A 45 26.07 1.36 -10.16
N VAL A 46 25.01 1.06 -10.89
CA VAL A 46 24.63 -0.31 -11.28
C VAL A 46 24.64 -0.43 -12.80
N ARG A 47 25.29 -1.47 -13.30
CA ARG A 47 25.34 -1.82 -14.73
C ARG A 47 25.04 -3.29 -14.93
N ASP A 48 24.39 -3.64 -16.06
CA ASP A 48 24.35 -5.04 -16.48
C ASP A 48 25.67 -5.45 -17.16
N LEU A 49 25.79 -6.72 -17.54
CA LEU A 49 26.98 -7.26 -18.21
C LEU A 49 27.17 -6.67 -19.63
N ALA A 50 26.15 -6.10 -20.24
CA ALA A 50 26.24 -5.38 -21.50
C ALA A 50 26.74 -3.94 -21.33
N GLY A 51 26.89 -3.46 -20.08
CA GLY A 51 27.34 -2.12 -19.75
C GLY A 51 26.23 -1.07 -19.68
N ASN A 52 24.96 -1.45 -19.76
CA ASN A 52 23.83 -0.52 -19.60
C ASN A 52 23.79 -0.01 -18.17
N LEU A 53 23.69 1.30 -18.01
CA LEU A 53 23.62 1.99 -16.71
C LEU A 53 22.16 2.13 -16.27
N TYR A 54 21.89 1.81 -15.00
CA TYR A 54 20.57 1.94 -14.38
C TYR A 54 20.52 3.12 -13.43
N THR A 55 19.40 3.85 -13.48
CA THR A 55 19.11 4.88 -12.47
C THR A 55 18.81 4.21 -11.13
N CYS A 56 19.62 4.51 -10.12
CA CYS A 56 19.55 3.88 -8.81
C CYS A 56 19.15 4.87 -7.73
N GLN A 57 18.56 4.35 -6.67
CA GLN A 57 18.30 5.07 -5.43
C GLN A 57 18.91 4.30 -4.27
N VAL A 58 19.54 5.05 -3.36
CA VAL A 58 20.15 4.53 -2.13
C VAL A 58 19.29 4.94 -0.96
N SER A 59 18.72 3.97 -0.26
CA SER A 59 17.82 4.19 0.87
C SER A 59 18.43 3.70 2.19
N PRO A 60 18.08 4.30 3.34
CA PRO A 60 18.41 3.75 4.64
C PRO A 60 17.82 2.36 4.85
N HIS A 61 18.57 1.48 5.50
CA HIS A 61 18.10 0.15 5.88
C HIS A 61 18.70 -0.21 7.25
N PRO A 62 18.00 -0.94 8.14
CA PRO A 62 18.52 -1.32 9.46
C PRO A 62 19.87 -2.04 9.43
N ARG A 63 20.19 -2.74 8.34
CA ARG A 63 21.44 -3.45 8.14
C ARG A 63 22.45 -2.73 7.22
N GLY A 64 22.18 -1.45 6.87
CA GLY A 64 23.08 -0.69 5.99
C GLY A 64 22.34 0.20 5.01
N ARG A 65 22.48 -0.06 3.72
CA ARG A 65 21.83 0.69 2.65
C ARG A 65 21.14 -0.27 1.69
N LYS A 66 19.94 0.08 1.27
CA LYS A 66 19.19 -0.60 0.23
C LYS A 66 19.37 0.15 -1.09
N ILE A 67 19.64 -0.58 -2.15
CA ILE A 67 19.78 -0.08 -3.51
C ILE A 67 18.58 -0.52 -4.30
N SER A 68 17.91 0.43 -4.94
CA SER A 68 16.70 0.18 -5.72
C SER A 68 16.87 0.72 -7.13
N PHE A 69 16.41 -0.02 -8.13
CA PHE A 69 16.34 0.39 -9.53
C PHE A 69 15.23 -0.37 -10.25
N ILE A 70 14.92 0.03 -11.49
CA ILE A 70 13.85 -0.57 -12.28
C ILE A 70 14.46 -1.25 -13.51
N ASP A 71 14.06 -2.50 -13.78
CA ASP A 71 14.37 -3.23 -15.01
C ASP A 71 13.23 -4.19 -15.36
N THR A 72 13.30 -4.79 -16.55
CA THR A 72 12.35 -5.81 -17.02
C THR A 72 13.05 -7.15 -17.12
N LEU A 73 12.48 -8.16 -16.46
CA LEU A 73 12.94 -9.54 -16.54
C LEU A 73 11.78 -10.45 -16.93
N SER A 74 12.04 -11.37 -17.85
CA SER A 74 11.09 -12.43 -18.19
C SER A 74 11.08 -13.51 -17.09
N TYR A 75 10.01 -14.29 -17.03
CA TYR A 75 9.93 -15.42 -16.10
C TYR A 75 11.12 -16.39 -16.28
N GLY A 76 11.81 -16.69 -15.20
CA GLY A 76 13.00 -17.55 -15.20
C GLY A 76 14.24 -16.93 -15.80
N GLU A 77 14.20 -15.68 -16.26
CA GLU A 77 15.41 -14.97 -16.71
C GLU A 77 16.31 -14.66 -15.53
N GLU A 78 17.57 -15.04 -15.65
CA GLU A 78 18.61 -14.65 -14.71
C GLU A 78 19.45 -13.52 -15.33
N LYS A 79 19.47 -12.36 -14.68
CA LYS A 79 20.23 -11.21 -15.13
C LYS A 79 21.20 -10.76 -14.04
N GLU A 80 22.47 -10.64 -14.41
CA GLU A 80 23.51 -10.23 -13.49
C GLU A 80 23.82 -8.75 -13.64
N TYR A 81 23.97 -8.07 -12.49
CA TYR A 81 24.30 -6.66 -12.39
C TYR A 81 25.56 -6.48 -11.57
N ILE A 82 26.43 -5.62 -12.07
CA ILE A 82 27.64 -5.20 -11.35
C ILE A 82 27.34 -3.85 -10.71
N TYR A 83 27.56 -3.75 -9.42
CA TYR A 83 27.47 -2.48 -8.72
C TYR A 83 28.84 -1.99 -8.29
N THR A 84 29.03 -0.67 -8.35
CA THR A 84 30.19 0.02 -7.79
C THR A 84 29.69 1.02 -6.76
N ALA A 85 29.97 0.73 -5.50
CA ALA A 85 29.57 1.55 -4.37
C ALA A 85 30.73 2.44 -3.92
N ARG A 86 30.48 3.75 -3.85
CA ARG A 86 31.40 4.73 -3.31
C ARG A 86 31.07 5.00 -1.86
N HIS A 87 32.00 4.70 -0.98
CA HIS A 87 31.82 4.87 0.46
C HIS A 87 32.55 6.11 0.94
N LYS A 88 31.88 6.86 1.81
CA LYS A 88 32.46 7.99 2.54
C LYS A 88 32.69 7.60 3.99
N ALA A 89 33.84 7.96 4.54
CA ALA A 89 34.07 7.83 5.97
C ALA A 89 33.04 8.66 6.76
N PRO A 90 32.43 8.10 7.81
CA PRO A 90 31.38 8.78 8.55
C PRO A 90 31.96 10.01 9.28
N GLU A 91 31.83 11.19 8.72
CA GLU A 91 32.14 12.45 9.40
C GLU A 91 30.88 13.09 10.01
N THR A 92 29.73 12.88 9.42
CA THR A 92 28.43 13.22 9.96
C THR A 92 27.37 12.51 9.12
N LEU A 93 26.48 11.75 9.76
CA LEU A 93 25.34 11.09 9.11
C LEU A 93 24.21 12.09 8.77
N ASN A 94 24.55 13.27 8.31
CA ASN A 94 23.56 14.22 7.83
C ASN A 94 23.02 13.80 6.46
N THR A 95 22.28 12.72 6.43
CA THR A 95 21.59 12.24 5.24
C THR A 95 20.29 13.04 5.11
N ARG A 96 20.33 14.09 4.33
CA ARG A 96 19.12 14.75 3.86
C ARG A 96 18.46 13.84 2.84
N HIS A 97 17.38 13.19 3.23
CA HIS A 97 16.73 12.17 2.39
C HIS A 97 15.56 12.70 1.58
N CYS A 98 15.13 13.94 1.80
CA CYS A 98 13.87 14.36 1.22
C CYS A 98 13.82 15.82 0.85
N TYR A 99 13.52 16.09 -0.41
CA TYR A 99 13.19 17.41 -0.89
C TYR A 99 12.20 17.32 -2.06
N MET A 100 10.98 17.76 -1.82
CA MET A 100 9.94 17.90 -2.85
C MET A 100 9.44 19.34 -2.95
N GLY A 101 10.34 20.33 -2.92
CA GLY A 101 9.93 21.72 -2.90
C GLY A 101 9.15 22.14 -1.65
N ALA A 102 9.26 21.37 -0.58
CA ALA A 102 8.55 21.57 0.66
C ALA A 102 9.33 22.44 1.65
N GLU A 103 8.59 23.09 2.55
CA GLU A 103 9.19 23.81 3.67
C GLU A 103 9.84 22.81 4.64
N GLU A 104 11.14 23.02 4.93
CA GLU A 104 11.86 22.24 5.91
C GLU A 104 11.34 22.55 7.32
N VAL A 105 10.81 21.53 8.01
CA VAL A 105 10.40 21.64 9.41
C VAL A 105 11.47 20.97 10.25
N ARG A 106 12.23 21.76 11.01
CA ARG A 106 13.28 21.26 11.89
C ARG A 106 12.79 21.24 13.33
N ASP A 107 12.48 20.05 13.83
CA ASP A 107 12.55 19.72 15.25
C ASP A 107 13.60 18.62 15.44
N ILE A 108 14.84 18.93 15.04
CA ILE A 108 15.97 18.00 15.19
C ILE A 108 16.47 18.13 16.61
N VAL A 109 16.23 17.13 17.44
CA VAL A 109 16.74 17.03 18.80
C VAL A 109 18.16 16.49 18.82
N ASN A 110 18.52 15.69 17.82
CA ASN A 110 19.87 15.17 17.63
C ASN A 110 20.17 14.90 16.14
N ASP A 111 21.46 14.67 15.83
CA ASP A 111 21.94 14.49 14.44
C ASP A 111 21.40 13.24 13.73
N TYR A 112 20.72 12.35 14.45
CA TYR A 112 20.12 11.12 13.93
C TYR A 112 18.62 11.24 13.65
N ASP A 113 17.99 12.35 14.08
CA ASP A 113 16.57 12.55 13.83
C ASP A 113 16.33 12.81 12.35
N PRO A 114 15.33 12.15 11.74
CA PRO A 114 15.02 12.39 10.35
C PRO A 114 14.55 13.84 10.16
N VAL A 115 15.07 14.49 9.14
CA VAL A 115 14.54 15.79 8.70
C VAL A 115 13.19 15.54 8.05
N THR A 116 12.14 16.12 8.59
CA THR A 116 10.81 16.07 8.01
C THR A 116 10.53 17.34 7.22
N TYR A 117 9.77 17.21 6.14
CA TYR A 117 9.37 18.34 5.32
C TYR A 117 7.86 18.45 5.31
N ARG A 118 7.35 19.64 5.57
CA ARG A 118 5.93 19.91 5.37
C ARG A 118 5.69 20.01 3.88
N LEU A 119 4.95 19.05 3.33
CA LEU A 119 4.60 19.05 1.93
C LEU A 119 3.58 20.16 1.62
N PRO A 120 3.64 20.78 0.44
CA PRO A 120 2.49 21.47 -0.12
C PRO A 120 1.34 20.47 -0.21
N TYR A 121 0.09 20.93 -0.16
CA TYR A 121 -1.11 20.07 -0.15
C TYR A 121 -1.31 19.25 -1.43
N GLU A 122 -0.28 19.11 -2.23
CA GLU A 122 -0.24 18.37 -3.48
C GLU A 122 1.11 17.67 -3.64
N VAL A 123 1.07 16.42 -4.11
CA VAL A 123 2.25 15.63 -4.50
C VAL A 123 1.99 15.07 -5.88
N GLU A 124 2.93 15.23 -6.80
CA GLU A 124 2.80 14.67 -8.14
C GLU A 124 4.11 14.08 -8.66
N ASN A 125 3.95 13.08 -9.52
CA ASN A 125 5.02 12.55 -10.35
C ASN A 125 4.54 12.44 -11.81
N LYS A 126 5.19 11.62 -12.61
CA LYS A 126 4.83 11.40 -14.03
C LYS A 126 3.42 10.80 -14.19
N PHE A 127 2.97 9.95 -13.26
CA PHE A 127 1.76 9.13 -13.39
C PHE A 127 0.61 9.59 -12.52
N PHE A 128 0.91 10.14 -11.35
CA PHE A 128 -0.06 10.46 -10.32
C PHE A 128 0.02 11.93 -9.91
N ARG A 129 -1.14 12.49 -9.61
CA ARG A 129 -1.27 13.72 -8.83
C ARG A 129 -2.22 13.43 -7.67
N ILE A 130 -1.75 13.67 -6.45
CA ILE A 130 -2.48 13.42 -5.21
C ILE A 130 -2.59 14.72 -4.45
N CYS A 131 -3.82 15.20 -4.24
CA CYS A 131 -4.09 16.34 -3.37
C CYS A 131 -4.64 15.83 -2.04
N TYR A 132 -4.29 16.50 -0.97
CA TYR A 132 -4.77 16.14 0.36
C TYR A 132 -5.06 17.37 1.20
N LYS A 133 -5.83 17.16 2.27
CA LYS A 133 -6.11 18.20 3.25
C LYS A 133 -6.10 17.58 4.66
N PRO A 134 -5.35 18.18 5.61
CA PRO A 134 -5.38 17.75 7.00
C PRO A 134 -6.82 17.72 7.54
N GLY A 135 -7.18 16.63 8.21
CA GLY A 135 -8.52 16.36 8.70
C GLY A 135 -9.46 15.70 7.69
N ASP A 136 -9.34 16.01 6.41
CA ASP A 136 -10.24 15.51 5.34
C ASP A 136 -9.65 14.29 4.60
N GLY A 137 -8.31 14.09 4.60
CA GLY A 137 -7.63 13.01 3.89
C GLY A 137 -7.26 13.37 2.46
N ILE A 138 -7.19 12.35 1.59
CA ILE A 138 -6.93 12.53 0.15
C ILE A 138 -8.17 13.11 -0.51
N THR A 139 -8.06 14.28 -1.10
CA THR A 139 -9.18 15.04 -1.71
C THR A 139 -9.22 14.93 -3.22
N SER A 140 -8.12 14.55 -3.86
CA SER A 140 -8.02 14.29 -5.30
C SER A 140 -6.94 13.24 -5.55
N PHE A 141 -7.19 12.34 -6.49
CA PHE A 141 -6.26 11.33 -6.93
C PHE A 141 -6.38 11.14 -8.45
N VAL A 142 -5.48 11.74 -9.20
CA VAL A 142 -5.56 11.81 -10.67
C VAL A 142 -4.59 10.84 -11.32
N ASP A 143 -5.11 10.01 -12.24
CA ASP A 143 -4.32 9.32 -13.26
C ASP A 143 -3.88 10.33 -14.33
N LYS A 144 -2.63 10.76 -14.31
CA LYS A 144 -2.10 11.78 -15.24
C LYS A 144 -1.98 11.28 -16.67
N ARG A 145 -2.01 9.96 -16.91
CA ARG A 145 -1.96 9.39 -18.28
C ARG A 145 -3.22 9.74 -19.06
N THR A 146 -4.36 9.79 -18.38
CA THR A 146 -5.69 10.05 -18.95
C THR A 146 -6.32 11.36 -18.48
N GLY A 147 -5.78 11.97 -17.41
CA GLY A 147 -6.38 13.12 -16.74
C GLY A 147 -7.59 12.75 -15.88
N THR A 148 -7.82 11.47 -15.62
CA THR A 148 -9.01 10.99 -14.90
C THR A 148 -8.87 11.18 -13.40
N GLU A 149 -9.86 11.86 -12.77
CA GLU A 149 -10.00 11.88 -11.32
C GLU A 149 -10.51 10.51 -10.83
N MET A 150 -9.82 9.94 -9.85
CA MET A 150 -10.09 8.61 -9.32
C MET A 150 -10.50 8.62 -7.84
N ALA A 151 -10.48 9.77 -7.16
CA ALA A 151 -10.87 9.81 -5.76
C ALA A 151 -12.33 9.33 -5.60
N GLY A 152 -12.52 8.42 -4.65
CA GLY A 152 -13.85 7.96 -4.26
C GLY A 152 -14.61 9.03 -3.49
N THR A 153 -15.93 8.82 -3.36
CA THR A 153 -16.82 9.80 -2.74
C THR A 153 -17.22 9.47 -1.31
N ALA A 154 -16.90 8.26 -0.84
CA ALA A 154 -17.26 7.80 0.50
C ALA A 154 -16.19 8.15 1.53
N ILE A 155 -15.23 7.24 1.76
CA ILE A 155 -14.10 7.48 2.65
C ILE A 155 -12.85 7.63 1.80
N PRO A 156 -12.07 8.70 1.97
CA PRO A 156 -10.91 8.95 1.12
C PRO A 156 -9.95 7.76 1.04
N PHE A 157 -9.36 7.54 -0.12
CA PHE A 157 -8.39 6.47 -0.35
C PHE A 157 -7.24 6.55 0.65
N PHE A 158 -6.67 5.42 1.04
CA PHE A 158 -5.66 5.24 2.08
C PHE A 158 -6.11 5.55 3.52
N THR A 159 -7.38 5.84 3.76
CA THR A 159 -7.86 6.16 5.11
C THR A 159 -8.17 4.89 5.89
N PRO A 160 -7.54 4.66 7.06
CA PRO A 160 -7.91 3.56 7.93
C PRO A 160 -9.23 3.86 8.65
N VAL A 161 -10.03 2.81 8.86
CA VAL A 161 -11.34 2.88 9.52
C VAL A 161 -11.39 1.84 10.63
N TYR A 162 -11.86 2.23 11.81
CA TYR A 162 -12.06 1.37 12.95
C TYR A 162 -13.53 1.27 13.28
N GLN A 163 -14.03 0.06 13.39
CA GLN A 163 -15.37 -0.21 13.91
C GLN A 163 -15.28 -1.00 15.19
N ARG A 164 -16.13 -0.64 16.15
CA ARG A 164 -16.34 -1.42 17.36
C ARG A 164 -17.83 -1.60 17.64
N THR A 165 -18.17 -2.72 18.25
CA THR A 165 -19.51 -3.00 18.73
C THR A 165 -19.45 -3.11 20.24
N PRO A 166 -19.90 -2.09 21.01
CA PRO A 166 -19.80 -2.07 22.45
C PRO A 166 -20.57 -3.24 23.10
N LEU A 167 -19.94 -3.97 24.01
CA LEU A 167 -20.52 -5.14 24.68
C LEU A 167 -21.78 -4.83 25.51
N HIS A 168 -21.84 -3.63 26.08
CA HIS A 168 -22.90 -3.22 27.00
C HIS A 168 -23.94 -2.30 26.37
N GLN A 169 -24.00 -2.27 25.06
CA GLN A 169 -25.00 -1.48 24.37
C GLN A 169 -26.39 -2.11 24.50
N GLU A 170 -27.35 -1.35 25.03
CA GLU A 170 -28.76 -1.72 24.99
C GLU A 170 -29.29 -1.42 23.59
N VAL A 171 -29.49 -2.46 22.79
CA VAL A 171 -30.11 -2.35 21.48
C VAL A 171 -31.50 -2.97 21.58
N PRO A 172 -32.56 -2.19 21.48
CA PRO A 172 -33.89 -2.74 21.34
C PRO A 172 -33.97 -3.39 19.96
N PHE A 173 -34.08 -4.70 19.92
CA PHE A 173 -34.42 -5.40 18.69
C PHE A 173 -35.89 -5.13 18.38
N SER A 174 -36.15 -4.36 17.36
CA SER A 174 -37.50 -4.01 16.93
C SER A 174 -38.20 -5.16 16.23
N SER A 175 -37.45 -6.09 15.61
CA SER A 175 -38.05 -7.20 14.86
C SER A 175 -37.18 -8.46 14.82
N TYR A 176 -37.83 -9.59 14.51
CA TYR A 176 -37.14 -10.86 14.25
C TYR A 176 -36.31 -10.82 12.98
N GLU A 177 -36.80 -10.12 11.95
CA GLU A 177 -36.09 -9.91 10.68
C GLU A 177 -34.78 -9.17 10.90
N GLU A 178 -34.80 -8.11 11.68
CA GLU A 178 -33.62 -7.34 12.00
C GLU A 178 -32.56 -8.20 12.69
N ARG A 179 -32.94 -9.02 13.66
CA ARG A 179 -32.05 -9.99 14.32
C ARG A 179 -31.50 -11.04 13.34
N ARG A 180 -32.34 -11.56 12.46
CA ARG A 180 -31.95 -12.52 11.45
C ARG A 180 -30.96 -11.95 10.44
N ALA A 181 -31.12 -10.70 10.05
CA ALA A 181 -30.21 -10.00 9.15
C ALA A 181 -28.81 -9.81 9.73
N LEU A 182 -28.67 -9.76 11.06
CA LEU A 182 -27.39 -9.66 11.76
C LEU A 182 -26.65 -11.00 11.93
N GLY A 183 -27.22 -12.10 11.44
CA GLY A 183 -26.61 -13.42 11.46
C GLY A 183 -26.51 -14.03 12.86
N ARG A 184 -25.54 -14.93 13.06
CA ARG A 184 -25.32 -15.62 14.34
C ARG A 184 -24.95 -14.70 15.49
N ASN A 185 -24.29 -13.59 15.17
CA ASN A 185 -23.90 -12.61 16.16
C ASN A 185 -25.08 -11.72 16.52
N ILE A 186 -26.08 -12.37 17.09
CA ILE A 186 -27.38 -11.82 17.51
C ILE A 186 -27.20 -10.75 18.61
N ARG A 187 -26.01 -10.50 19.05
CA ARG A 187 -25.79 -9.40 19.99
C ARG A 187 -26.17 -8.06 19.39
N GLY A 188 -26.46 -8.06 18.04
CA GLY A 188 -27.32 -7.08 17.33
C GLY A 188 -27.05 -5.65 17.68
N LYS A 189 -25.82 -5.41 18.00
CA LYS A 189 -25.39 -4.15 18.52
C LYS A 189 -24.96 -3.31 17.35
N HIS A 190 -25.27 -2.05 17.39
CA HIS A 190 -24.82 -1.13 16.37
C HIS A 190 -23.33 -0.93 16.47
N ALA A 191 -22.61 -1.18 15.38
CA ALA A 191 -21.22 -0.86 15.27
C ALA A 191 -21.04 0.67 15.24
N GLU A 192 -20.13 1.16 16.05
CA GLU A 192 -19.65 2.54 15.99
C GLU A 192 -18.50 2.61 14.99
N THR A 193 -18.61 3.49 14.00
CA THR A 193 -17.57 3.67 12.98
C THR A 193 -16.76 4.92 13.25
N HIS A 194 -15.44 4.75 13.30
CA HIS A 194 -14.46 5.81 13.49
C HIS A 194 -13.56 5.89 12.26
N ILE A 195 -13.67 6.97 11.52
CA ILE A 195 -12.84 7.23 10.32
C ILE A 195 -11.55 7.90 10.77
N GLY A 196 -10.41 7.41 10.28
CA GLY A 196 -9.10 7.99 10.52
C GLY A 196 -9.03 9.44 10.05
N LYS A 197 -8.49 10.32 10.89
CA LYS A 197 -8.26 11.72 10.54
C LYS A 197 -6.81 11.90 10.13
N LEU A 198 -6.56 12.29 8.90
CA LEU A 198 -5.22 12.61 8.42
C LEU A 198 -4.70 13.84 9.15
N MET A 199 -3.65 13.68 9.93
CA MET A 199 -3.05 14.74 10.73
C MET A 199 -1.97 15.48 9.94
N GLU A 200 -1.07 14.73 9.31
CA GLU A 200 0.00 15.27 8.49
C GLU A 200 0.48 14.28 7.43
N ILE A 201 1.13 14.79 6.40
CA ILE A 201 1.94 13.99 5.47
C ILE A 201 3.38 14.46 5.56
N THR A 202 4.30 13.53 5.77
CA THR A 202 5.73 13.79 5.76
C THR A 202 6.39 13.04 4.61
N CYS A 203 7.35 13.69 3.96
CA CYS A 203 8.21 13.03 3.01
C CYS A 203 9.36 12.37 3.78
N MET A 204 9.47 11.07 3.67
CA MET A 204 10.52 10.28 4.34
C MET A 204 11.75 10.12 3.45
N GLU A 205 11.53 10.01 2.14
CA GLU A 205 12.58 9.83 1.17
C GLU A 205 12.13 10.35 -0.19
N HIS A 206 13.02 11.01 -0.91
CA HIS A 206 12.82 11.41 -2.30
C HIS A 206 14.05 11.12 -3.11
N GLY A 207 13.89 10.42 -4.21
CA GLY A 207 14.98 10.03 -5.08
C GLY A 207 14.52 9.75 -6.51
N PRO A 208 15.46 9.36 -7.38
CA PRO A 208 15.18 9.20 -8.80
C PRO A 208 14.39 7.94 -9.15
N VAL A 209 14.22 6.99 -8.23
CA VAL A 209 13.44 5.76 -8.44
C VAL A 209 12.05 5.88 -7.83
N PHE A 210 11.97 6.40 -6.60
CA PHE A 210 10.69 6.61 -5.91
C PHE A 210 10.75 7.74 -4.89
N THR A 211 9.57 8.21 -4.53
CA THR A 211 9.33 9.08 -3.38
C THR A 211 8.54 8.31 -2.33
N GLN A 212 8.99 8.35 -1.08
CA GLN A 212 8.30 7.72 0.04
C GLN A 212 7.70 8.77 0.97
N LEU A 213 6.39 8.66 1.19
CA LEU A 213 5.59 9.51 2.06
C LEU A 213 5.07 8.71 3.25
N ARG A 214 4.86 9.37 4.38
CA ARG A 214 4.11 8.85 5.52
C ARG A 214 2.88 9.72 5.74
N LEU A 215 1.71 9.10 5.66
CA LEU A 215 0.43 9.67 6.03
C LEU A 215 0.17 9.27 7.48
N HIS A 216 0.19 10.23 8.38
CA HIS A 216 -0.08 9.99 9.80
C HIS A 216 -1.55 10.25 10.12
N TYR A 217 -2.24 9.23 10.66
CA TYR A 217 -3.64 9.29 11.03
C TYR A 217 -3.84 9.22 12.54
N SER A 218 -4.81 9.98 13.04
CA SER A 218 -5.43 9.75 14.34
C SER A 218 -6.62 8.79 14.15
N LEU A 219 -6.57 7.62 14.77
CA LEU A 219 -7.60 6.59 14.67
C LEU A 219 -7.94 6.04 16.05
N ALA A 220 -9.24 5.94 16.37
CA ALA A 220 -9.70 5.30 17.60
C ALA A 220 -9.20 3.85 17.70
N GLY A 221 -8.97 3.36 18.90
CA GLY A 221 -8.50 1.99 19.15
C GLY A 221 -7.04 1.73 18.75
N THR A 222 -6.27 2.78 18.45
CA THR A 222 -4.86 2.66 18.06
C THR A 222 -3.99 3.69 18.77
N ILE A 223 -2.71 3.35 18.96
CA ILE A 223 -1.64 4.28 19.36
C ILE A 223 -0.80 4.74 18.18
N LYS A 224 -0.93 4.04 17.05
CA LYS A 224 -0.29 4.37 15.78
C LYS A 224 -1.21 3.94 14.65
N ALA A 225 -1.38 4.80 13.67
CA ALA A 225 -2.04 4.50 12.41
C ALA A 225 -1.36 5.32 11.30
N ASP A 226 -0.44 4.69 10.61
CA ASP A 226 0.31 5.32 9.52
C ASP A 226 0.08 4.55 8.22
N VAL A 227 0.04 5.29 7.11
CA VAL A 227 0.11 4.68 5.78
C VAL A 227 1.36 5.21 5.09
N LEU A 228 2.28 4.31 4.78
CA LEU A 228 3.47 4.63 4.01
C LEU A 228 3.13 4.49 2.53
N LEU A 229 3.43 5.50 1.73
CA LEU A 229 3.26 5.46 0.28
C LEU A 229 4.61 5.54 -0.39
N LYS A 230 4.88 4.65 -1.35
CA LYS A 230 6.06 4.69 -2.20
C LYS A 230 5.60 4.91 -3.65
N LEU A 231 5.77 6.12 -4.16
CA LEU A 231 5.40 6.52 -5.52
C LEU A 231 6.60 6.35 -6.45
N TYR A 232 6.48 5.53 -7.49
CA TYR A 232 7.57 5.26 -8.43
C TYR A 232 7.60 6.26 -9.59
N GLU A 233 8.80 6.70 -9.98
CA GLU A 233 9.00 7.68 -11.04
C GLU A 233 8.94 7.07 -12.45
N ALA A 234 9.36 5.81 -12.61
CA ALA A 234 9.47 5.16 -13.93
C ALA A 234 8.31 4.24 -14.28
N ILE A 235 7.52 3.81 -13.32
CA ILE A 235 6.40 2.87 -13.48
C ILE A 235 5.11 3.42 -12.84
N PRO A 236 3.92 3.09 -13.37
CA PRO A 236 2.64 3.57 -12.87
C PRO A 236 2.19 2.79 -11.62
N ARG A 237 3.08 2.71 -10.62
CA ARG A 237 2.93 1.92 -9.39
C ARG A 237 3.02 2.80 -8.15
N ILE A 238 2.21 2.50 -7.16
CA ILE A 238 2.34 2.96 -5.77
C ILE A 238 2.34 1.72 -4.89
N ASP A 239 3.40 1.51 -4.11
CA ASP A 239 3.33 0.58 -2.98
C ASP A 239 2.85 1.33 -1.75
N PHE A 240 2.02 0.68 -0.96
CA PHE A 240 1.58 1.27 0.30
C PHE A 240 1.48 0.23 1.40
N THR A 241 1.82 0.68 2.60
CA THR A 241 1.87 -0.16 3.79
C THR A 241 1.03 0.49 4.88
N LEU A 242 0.05 -0.23 5.42
CA LEU A 242 -0.66 0.17 6.62
C LEU A 242 0.09 -0.34 7.86
N GLU A 243 0.54 0.57 8.70
CA GLU A 243 1.16 0.28 9.99
C GLU A 243 0.20 0.64 11.13
N LEU A 244 -0.14 -0.33 11.95
CA LEU A 244 -1.04 -0.16 13.09
C LEU A 244 -0.35 -0.55 14.40
N GLY A 245 -0.46 0.32 15.40
CA GLY A 245 -0.27 -0.02 16.80
C GLY A 245 -1.64 -0.13 17.46
N LYS A 246 -2.24 -1.32 17.47
CA LYS A 246 -3.58 -1.58 17.98
C LYS A 246 -3.57 -1.69 19.51
N THR A 247 -4.48 -0.98 20.17
CA THR A 247 -4.68 -1.12 21.63
C THR A 247 -5.47 -2.38 21.97
N ILE A 248 -5.31 -2.87 23.19
CA ILE A 248 -6.09 -4.01 23.68
C ILE A 248 -7.56 -3.63 23.85
N SER A 249 -8.46 -4.53 23.46
CA SER A 249 -9.90 -4.40 23.68
C SER A 249 -10.53 -5.78 23.82
N ASP A 250 -11.58 -5.88 24.63
CA ASP A 250 -12.43 -7.05 24.78
C ASP A 250 -13.77 -6.90 24.03
N GLU A 251 -13.94 -5.80 23.31
CA GLU A 251 -15.10 -5.55 22.47
C GLU A 251 -14.95 -6.19 21.09
N VAL A 252 -16.06 -6.33 20.38
CA VAL A 252 -16.04 -6.77 18.98
C VAL A 252 -15.53 -5.64 18.09
N GLU A 253 -14.47 -5.90 17.36
CA GLU A 253 -13.74 -4.90 16.60
C GLU A 253 -13.49 -5.35 15.14
N SER A 254 -13.43 -4.37 14.26
CA SER A 254 -12.92 -4.54 12.89
C SER A 254 -12.07 -3.34 12.49
N VAL A 255 -11.06 -3.57 11.71
CA VAL A 255 -10.25 -2.51 11.08
C VAL A 255 -10.28 -2.69 9.57
N PHE A 256 -10.45 -1.58 8.87
CA PHE A 256 -10.47 -1.52 7.41
C PHE A 256 -9.49 -0.48 6.91
N LEU A 257 -9.04 -0.64 5.67
CA LEU A 257 -8.34 0.39 4.92
C LEU A 257 -9.17 0.75 3.69
N SER A 258 -9.48 2.03 3.51
CA SER A 258 -10.23 2.49 2.34
C SER A 258 -9.40 2.31 1.07
N LEU A 259 -9.99 1.60 0.12
CA LEU A 259 -9.56 1.43 -1.26
C LEU A 259 -10.57 2.06 -2.22
N ASP A 260 -11.31 3.07 -1.76
CA ASP A 260 -12.38 3.71 -2.51
C ASP A 260 -11.81 4.59 -3.63
N LEU A 261 -11.64 3.96 -4.79
CA LEU A 261 -11.31 4.60 -6.05
C LEU A 261 -12.50 4.54 -6.98
N ASN A 262 -12.79 5.64 -7.64
CA ASN A 262 -13.91 5.76 -8.54
C ASN A 262 -13.47 6.26 -9.91
N ARG A 263 -14.07 5.72 -10.97
CA ARG A 263 -13.93 6.17 -12.36
C ARG A 263 -15.31 6.02 -13.02
N PRO A 264 -15.64 6.83 -14.01
CA PRO A 264 -16.87 6.63 -14.76
C PRO A 264 -16.98 5.21 -15.33
N GLY A 265 -18.11 4.53 -15.10
CA GLY A 265 -18.31 3.14 -15.54
C GLY A 265 -17.47 2.09 -14.82
N ASN A 266 -17.02 2.39 -13.62
CA ASN A 266 -16.13 1.57 -12.82
C ASN A 266 -16.83 0.31 -12.27
N GLU A 267 -16.17 -0.84 -12.38
CA GLU A 267 -16.59 -2.13 -11.81
C GLU A 267 -15.51 -2.69 -10.88
N THR A 268 -15.94 -3.32 -9.79
CA THR A 268 -15.05 -4.12 -8.95
C THR A 268 -14.95 -5.52 -9.49
N VAL A 269 -13.74 -6.02 -9.62
CA VAL A 269 -13.42 -7.39 -10.03
C VAL A 269 -12.57 -8.05 -8.97
N LEU A 270 -12.91 -9.28 -8.62
CA LEU A 270 -12.22 -10.12 -7.63
C LEU A 270 -11.99 -11.51 -8.21
N ARG A 271 -11.02 -12.26 -7.67
CA ARG A 271 -10.78 -13.64 -8.04
C ARG A 271 -10.34 -14.47 -6.82
N LYS A 272 -10.83 -15.70 -6.72
CA LYS A 272 -10.41 -16.64 -5.69
C LYS A 272 -9.81 -17.90 -6.30
N GLY A 273 -8.51 -18.12 -6.04
CA GLY A 273 -7.77 -19.25 -6.61
C GLY A 273 -7.69 -19.17 -8.13
N ALA A 274 -7.59 -20.33 -8.77
CA ALA A 274 -7.57 -20.46 -10.22
C ALA A 274 -8.98 -20.45 -10.85
N ARG A 275 -9.95 -19.79 -10.21
CA ARG A 275 -11.31 -19.62 -10.73
C ARG A 275 -11.40 -18.40 -11.61
N GLU A 276 -12.52 -18.32 -12.33
CA GLU A 276 -12.86 -17.15 -13.13
C GLU A 276 -12.98 -15.89 -12.25
N ALA A 277 -12.60 -14.75 -12.80
CA ALA A 277 -12.85 -13.46 -12.22
C ALA A 277 -14.36 -13.23 -12.06
N PHE A 278 -14.78 -12.56 -11.00
CA PHE A 278 -16.19 -12.27 -10.78
C PHE A 278 -16.39 -10.82 -10.34
N ARG A 279 -17.56 -10.30 -10.65
CA ARG A 279 -18.00 -8.96 -10.29
C ARG A 279 -19.04 -9.04 -9.17
N PRO A 280 -18.69 -8.55 -7.96
CA PRO A 280 -19.63 -8.51 -6.84
C PRO A 280 -20.97 -7.87 -7.23
N GLY A 281 -22.09 -8.51 -6.85
CA GLY A 281 -23.43 -8.02 -7.14
C GLY A 281 -23.93 -8.29 -8.57
N ILE A 282 -23.04 -8.69 -9.49
CA ILE A 282 -23.39 -9.02 -10.87
C ILE A 282 -23.29 -10.54 -11.10
N ASP A 283 -22.13 -11.12 -10.84
CA ASP A 283 -21.86 -12.54 -11.11
C ASP A 283 -22.11 -13.40 -9.86
N GLN A 284 -23.22 -13.16 -9.16
CA GLN A 284 -23.58 -13.82 -7.91
C GLN A 284 -24.92 -14.52 -7.94
N LEU A 285 -25.01 -15.61 -7.20
CA LEU A 285 -26.29 -16.33 -7.01
C LEU A 285 -27.19 -15.58 -6.02
N PRO A 286 -28.51 -15.57 -6.26
CA PRO A 286 -29.48 -15.02 -5.30
C PRO A 286 -29.33 -15.63 -3.91
N GLY A 287 -29.47 -14.80 -2.87
CA GLY A 287 -29.34 -15.17 -1.47
C GLY A 287 -27.90 -15.18 -0.93
N THR A 288 -26.89 -14.88 -1.76
CA THR A 288 -25.51 -14.75 -1.30
C THR A 288 -25.21 -13.33 -0.76
N CYS A 289 -24.23 -13.23 0.13
CA CYS A 289 -23.84 -11.96 0.72
C CYS A 289 -23.21 -11.02 -0.31
N MET A 290 -23.54 -9.74 -0.25
CA MET A 290 -23.06 -8.70 -1.17
C MET A 290 -22.08 -7.71 -0.53
N GLU A 291 -21.53 -8.01 0.63
CA GLU A 291 -20.77 -7.02 1.38
C GLU A 291 -19.32 -7.39 1.63
N PHE A 292 -19.03 -8.68 1.82
CA PHE A 292 -17.66 -9.12 2.05
C PHE A 292 -17.31 -10.34 1.21
N TYR A 293 -16.10 -10.32 0.72
CA TYR A 293 -15.59 -11.28 -0.25
C TYR A 293 -14.15 -11.66 0.09
N MET A 294 -13.76 -12.85 -0.33
CA MET A 294 -12.35 -13.24 -0.34
C MET A 294 -11.81 -13.16 -1.77
N SER A 295 -10.64 -12.56 -1.91
CA SER A 295 -9.86 -12.56 -3.14
C SER A 295 -8.40 -12.82 -2.78
N ASP A 296 -7.74 -13.71 -3.50
CA ASP A 296 -6.41 -14.18 -3.09
C ASP A 296 -5.30 -13.19 -3.48
N ASP A 297 -5.44 -12.53 -4.62
CA ASP A 297 -4.42 -11.63 -5.17
C ASP A 297 -4.68 -10.16 -4.84
N GLY A 298 -5.95 -9.81 -4.69
CA GLY A 298 -6.35 -8.42 -4.50
C GLY A 298 -7.64 -8.09 -5.20
N ALA A 299 -7.79 -6.86 -5.67
CA ALA A 299 -8.97 -6.36 -6.36
C ALA A 299 -8.59 -5.52 -7.58
N ALA A 300 -9.40 -5.56 -8.63
CA ALA A 300 -9.31 -4.61 -9.72
C ALA A 300 -10.52 -3.67 -9.72
N ARG A 301 -10.29 -2.41 -10.07
CA ARG A 301 -11.32 -1.40 -10.34
C ARG A 301 -11.22 -1.00 -11.79
N LEU A 302 -12.10 -1.54 -12.64
CA LEU A 302 -12.02 -1.45 -14.09
C LEU A 302 -13.11 -0.57 -14.67
N SER A 303 -12.77 0.15 -15.72
CA SER A 303 -13.68 0.86 -16.59
C SER A 303 -13.37 0.51 -18.05
N PRO A 304 -14.20 0.88 -19.04
CA PRO A 304 -13.91 0.63 -20.45
C PRO A 304 -12.57 1.21 -20.95
N GLU A 305 -12.05 2.21 -20.25
CA GLU A 305 -10.80 2.91 -20.59
C GLU A 305 -9.59 2.43 -19.79
N GLY A 306 -9.69 1.29 -19.12
CA GLY A 306 -8.69 0.78 -18.20
C GLY A 306 -9.06 0.99 -16.73
N GLY A 307 -8.09 0.85 -15.83
CA GLY A 307 -8.42 0.89 -14.39
C GLY A 307 -7.22 0.90 -13.49
N VAL A 308 -7.47 0.34 -12.30
CA VAL A 308 -6.50 0.20 -11.23
C VAL A 308 -6.50 -1.25 -10.75
N LEU A 309 -5.31 -1.82 -10.65
CA LEU A 309 -5.07 -3.11 -10.01
C LEU A 309 -4.54 -2.86 -8.60
N ILE A 310 -5.12 -3.50 -7.61
CA ILE A 310 -4.72 -3.36 -6.20
C ILE A 310 -4.33 -4.74 -5.69
N ALA A 311 -3.05 -5.01 -5.61
CA ALA A 311 -2.51 -6.21 -4.98
C ALA A 311 -2.59 -6.07 -3.46
N ALA A 312 -3.11 -7.10 -2.79
CA ALA A 312 -3.22 -7.17 -1.33
C ALA A 312 -2.50 -8.43 -0.83
N ARG A 313 -1.21 -8.30 -0.53
CA ARG A 313 -0.34 -9.45 -0.20
C ARG A 313 -0.72 -10.15 1.10
N ASP A 314 -1.20 -9.40 2.07
CA ASP A 314 -1.41 -9.88 3.44
C ASP A 314 -2.89 -10.01 3.82
N VAL A 315 -3.79 -9.41 3.04
CA VAL A 315 -5.21 -9.30 3.41
C VAL A 315 -6.10 -9.80 2.28
N PRO A 316 -6.63 -11.02 2.38
CA PRO A 316 -7.51 -11.59 1.34
C PRO A 316 -8.97 -11.14 1.46
N MET A 317 -9.33 -10.40 2.51
CA MET A 317 -10.72 -9.99 2.76
C MET A 317 -11.00 -8.58 2.28
N PHE A 318 -12.09 -8.44 1.52
CA PHE A 318 -12.60 -7.16 1.03
C PHE A 318 -14.01 -6.94 1.49
N TYR A 319 -14.33 -5.69 1.80
CA TYR A 319 -15.68 -5.24 2.11
C TYR A 319 -16.12 -4.23 1.05
N THR A 320 -17.38 -4.32 0.63
CA THR A 320 -17.98 -3.39 -0.33
C THR A 320 -19.24 -2.75 0.22
N GLY A 321 -19.38 -1.46 0.07
CA GLY A 321 -20.56 -0.74 0.52
C GLY A 321 -20.26 0.34 1.54
N GLU A 322 -21.28 0.75 2.28
CA GLU A 322 -21.17 1.84 3.24
C GLU A 322 -20.73 1.33 4.62
N MET A 323 -19.88 2.10 5.30
CA MET A 323 -19.38 1.80 6.64
C MET A 323 -20.36 2.16 7.77
N GLN A 324 -21.64 2.30 7.46
CA GLN A 324 -22.69 2.53 8.45
C GLN A 324 -23.36 1.21 8.81
N HIS A 325 -23.90 1.15 10.02
CA HIS A 325 -24.67 -0.02 10.45
C HIS A 325 -25.93 -0.18 9.58
N HIS A 326 -26.07 -1.35 8.99
CA HIS A 326 -27.24 -1.78 8.23
C HIS A 326 -27.38 -3.30 8.25
N PRO A 327 -28.54 -3.87 7.96
CA PRO A 327 -28.70 -5.31 7.76
C PRO A 327 -27.81 -5.81 6.62
N ILE A 328 -27.27 -7.03 6.74
CA ILE A 328 -26.51 -7.67 5.68
C ILE A 328 -27.34 -7.74 4.41
N ARG A 329 -26.77 -7.24 3.32
CA ARG A 329 -27.41 -7.27 2.01
C ARG A 329 -27.17 -8.61 1.34
N LEU A 330 -28.23 -9.15 0.80
CA LEU A 330 -28.19 -10.38 0.01
C LEU A 330 -28.52 -10.07 -1.44
N CYS A 331 -27.84 -10.74 -2.35
CA CYS A 331 -28.14 -10.67 -3.78
C CYS A 331 -29.58 -11.14 -4.04
N ASP A 332 -30.34 -10.36 -4.76
CA ASP A 332 -31.71 -10.68 -5.15
C ASP A 332 -31.80 -11.26 -6.58
N GLY A 333 -30.67 -11.32 -7.28
CA GLY A 333 -30.56 -11.80 -8.66
C GLY A 333 -30.70 -10.70 -9.71
N ALA A 334 -30.96 -9.47 -9.30
CA ALA A 334 -30.87 -8.31 -10.20
C ALA A 334 -29.40 -7.88 -10.30
N ALA A 335 -28.92 -7.60 -11.51
CA ALA A 335 -27.59 -7.02 -11.69
C ALA A 335 -27.57 -5.63 -11.08
N GLU A 336 -26.70 -5.43 -10.09
CA GLU A 336 -26.47 -4.15 -9.46
C GLU A 336 -25.20 -3.51 -9.99
N ASN A 337 -25.18 -2.17 -10.02
CA ASN A 337 -23.93 -1.45 -10.21
C ASN A 337 -22.98 -1.77 -9.05
N ASN A 338 -21.85 -2.38 -9.35
CA ASN A 338 -20.86 -2.75 -8.36
C ASN A 338 -19.78 -1.67 -8.12
N ALA A 339 -20.02 -0.44 -8.55
CA ALA A 339 -19.17 0.73 -8.26
C ALA A 339 -19.27 1.21 -6.81
N ARG A 340 -19.51 0.30 -5.87
CA ARG A 340 -19.58 0.61 -4.45
C ARG A 340 -18.21 0.93 -3.88
N PRO A 341 -18.14 1.69 -2.77
CA PRO A 341 -16.92 1.84 -2.01
C PRO A 341 -16.28 0.49 -1.69
N LEU A 342 -14.97 0.42 -1.83
CA LEU A 342 -14.18 -0.78 -1.60
C LEU A 342 -13.23 -0.57 -0.42
N TYR A 343 -13.14 -1.56 0.44
CA TYR A 343 -12.24 -1.56 1.60
C TYR A 343 -11.51 -2.89 1.72
N SER A 344 -10.24 -2.85 2.10
CA SER A 344 -9.56 -4.01 2.62
C SER A 344 -10.00 -4.23 4.07
N TRP A 345 -10.47 -5.41 4.43
CA TRP A 345 -10.85 -5.77 5.79
C TRP A 345 -9.66 -6.38 6.51
N VAL A 346 -8.91 -5.53 7.19
CA VAL A 346 -7.57 -5.80 7.70
C VAL A 346 -7.56 -6.73 8.90
N MET A 347 -8.47 -6.50 9.85
CA MET A 347 -8.60 -7.33 11.05
C MET A 347 -10.04 -7.37 11.56
N ASN A 348 -10.34 -8.48 12.27
CA ASN A 348 -11.64 -8.72 12.84
C ASN A 348 -11.52 -9.75 13.96
N ASN A 349 -12.11 -9.49 15.09
CA ASN A 349 -12.19 -10.40 16.24
C ASN A 349 -13.61 -10.87 16.53
N ASN A 350 -14.52 -10.77 15.57
CA ASN A 350 -15.91 -11.16 15.72
C ASN A 350 -16.07 -12.69 15.74
N TRP A 351 -15.59 -13.35 16.79
CA TRP A 351 -15.62 -14.80 16.97
C TRP A 351 -16.50 -15.20 18.14
N GLU A 352 -17.33 -16.22 17.96
CA GLU A 352 -18.07 -16.88 19.04
C GLU A 352 -17.46 -18.25 19.37
N THR A 353 -16.13 -18.33 19.37
CA THR A 353 -15.37 -19.55 19.60
C THR A 353 -14.30 -19.32 20.66
N ASN A 354 -13.49 -20.34 20.95
CA ASN A 354 -12.40 -20.31 21.92
C ASN A 354 -11.09 -19.71 21.39
N PHE A 355 -11.14 -18.91 20.32
CA PHE A 355 -9.98 -18.16 19.86
C PHE A 355 -9.73 -16.93 20.74
N LYS A 356 -8.47 -16.48 20.76
CA LYS A 356 -8.09 -15.22 21.39
C LYS A 356 -8.82 -14.06 20.68
N MET A 357 -9.54 -13.27 21.46
CA MET A 357 -10.29 -12.12 20.94
C MET A 357 -9.43 -10.86 20.76
N ASP A 358 -8.33 -10.76 21.48
CA ASP A 358 -7.48 -9.59 21.46
C ASP A 358 -6.63 -9.55 20.17
N LEU A 359 -6.74 -8.45 19.45
CA LEU A 359 -5.98 -8.12 18.24
C LEU A 359 -4.92 -7.04 18.48
N SER A 360 -4.55 -6.78 19.73
CA SER A 360 -3.59 -5.75 20.10
C SER A 360 -2.17 -6.08 19.63
N GLY A 361 -1.39 -5.04 19.48
CA GLY A 361 0.01 -5.12 19.09
C GLY A 361 0.32 -4.31 17.82
N PHE A 362 1.55 -4.45 17.37
CA PHE A 362 1.98 -3.86 16.10
C PHE A 362 1.70 -4.82 14.95
N CYS A 363 1.07 -4.30 13.91
CA CYS A 363 0.76 -5.01 12.67
C CYS A 363 1.12 -4.17 11.46
N GLN A 364 1.52 -4.83 10.39
CA GLN A 364 1.88 -4.22 9.12
C GLN A 364 1.23 -5.01 7.99
N TYR A 365 0.69 -4.29 6.99
CA TYR A 365 -0.01 -4.89 5.84
C TYR A 365 0.41 -4.19 4.56
N ASP A 366 0.89 -4.97 3.60
CA ASP A 366 1.50 -4.47 2.37
C ASP A 366 0.58 -4.63 1.17
N TYR A 367 0.54 -3.57 0.36
CA TYR A 367 -0.27 -3.47 -0.85
C TYR A 367 0.55 -2.86 -1.98
N SER A 368 0.10 -3.08 -3.22
CA SER A 368 0.58 -2.34 -4.39
C SER A 368 -0.60 -1.93 -5.27
N LEU A 369 -0.53 -0.72 -5.80
CA LEU A 369 -1.48 -0.18 -6.77
C LEU A 369 -0.78 0.04 -8.10
N TRP A 370 -1.41 -0.41 -9.18
CA TRP A 370 -0.95 -0.23 -10.55
C TRP A 370 -2.04 0.40 -11.41
N LEU A 371 -1.67 1.39 -12.22
CA LEU A 371 -2.56 1.87 -13.26
C LEU A 371 -2.46 0.95 -14.47
N THR A 372 -3.60 0.47 -14.98
CA THR A 372 -3.67 -0.40 -16.14
C THR A 372 -4.53 0.18 -17.26
N ASN A 373 -4.28 -0.26 -18.49
CA ASN A 373 -5.15 -0.01 -19.64
C ASN A 373 -6.04 -1.23 -19.96
N ILE A 374 -5.93 -2.29 -19.18
CA ILE A 374 -6.74 -3.51 -19.33
C ILE A 374 -8.15 -3.20 -18.82
N SER A 375 -9.15 -3.58 -19.61
CA SER A 375 -10.57 -3.48 -19.25
C SER A 375 -11.26 -4.84 -19.14
N ASP A 376 -10.63 -5.91 -19.63
CA ASP A 376 -11.12 -7.27 -19.51
C ASP A 376 -10.86 -7.82 -18.09
N PRO A 377 -11.88 -8.34 -17.37
CA PRO A 377 -11.75 -8.81 -16.00
C PRO A 377 -10.74 -9.95 -15.81
N GLU A 378 -10.71 -10.93 -16.72
CA GLU A 378 -9.80 -12.08 -16.59
C GLU A 378 -8.36 -11.64 -16.81
N GLN A 379 -8.10 -10.87 -17.88
CA GLN A 379 -6.77 -10.34 -18.15
C GLN A 379 -6.28 -9.44 -17.03
N ALA A 380 -7.16 -8.63 -16.44
CA ALA A 380 -6.81 -7.76 -15.33
C ALA A 380 -6.38 -8.54 -14.08
N MET A 381 -7.10 -9.63 -13.76
CA MET A 381 -6.75 -10.46 -12.61
C MET A 381 -5.53 -11.33 -12.88
N ASP A 382 -5.28 -11.74 -14.12
CA ASP A 382 -4.02 -12.40 -14.51
C ASP A 382 -2.83 -11.45 -14.36
N GLU A 383 -2.95 -10.23 -14.88
CA GLU A 383 -1.91 -9.21 -14.71
C GLU A 383 -1.69 -8.87 -13.23
N LEU A 384 -2.76 -8.75 -12.44
CA LEU A 384 -2.65 -8.51 -11.00
C LEU A 384 -1.85 -9.61 -10.30
N HIS A 385 -2.10 -10.89 -10.64
CA HIS A 385 -1.35 -12.01 -10.10
C HIS A 385 0.14 -11.90 -10.40
N GLU A 386 0.49 -11.56 -11.63
CA GLU A 386 1.87 -11.39 -12.05
C GLU A 386 2.58 -10.22 -11.34
N LEU A 387 1.82 -9.16 -11.01
CA LEU A 387 2.33 -7.97 -10.32
C LEU A 387 2.51 -8.13 -8.79
N LEU A 388 2.13 -9.27 -8.23
CA LEU A 388 2.33 -9.58 -6.80
C LEU A 388 3.80 -9.70 -6.42
N PHE A 389 4.66 -10.09 -7.36
CA PHE A 389 6.03 -10.48 -7.09
C PHE A 389 7.03 -9.64 -7.87
N ASP A 390 7.97 -9.06 -7.15
CA ASP A 390 9.18 -8.46 -7.72
C ASP A 390 10.27 -9.53 -7.92
N PRO A 391 11.26 -9.31 -8.80
CA PRO A 391 12.35 -10.25 -9.06
C PRO A 391 13.12 -10.62 -7.79
N TYR A 392 13.54 -11.86 -7.71
CA TYR A 392 14.36 -12.36 -6.63
C TYR A 392 15.81 -11.92 -6.82
N VAL A 393 16.43 -11.33 -5.81
CA VAL A 393 17.83 -10.85 -5.93
C VAL A 393 18.77 -11.64 -5.02
N LEU A 394 19.83 -12.16 -5.61
CA LEU A 394 20.87 -12.92 -4.95
C LEU A 394 22.21 -12.19 -5.04
N ILE A 395 22.96 -12.17 -3.96
CA ILE A 395 24.34 -11.65 -3.97
C ILE A 395 25.23 -12.72 -4.61
N VAL A 396 25.96 -12.35 -5.66
CA VAL A 396 26.95 -13.22 -6.28
C VAL A 396 28.26 -13.07 -5.50
N ARG A 397 28.77 -14.18 -4.98
CA ARG A 397 30.02 -14.22 -4.22
C ARG A 397 31.19 -14.61 -5.10
#